data_4522a4eb2d6c8fcfd9b0977acce161f4
#
_entry.id   4522a4eb2d6c8fcfd9b0977acce161f4
#
_cell.length_a   1.000
_cell.length_b   1.000
_cell.length_c   1.000
_cell.angle_alpha   90.00
_cell.angle_beta   90.00
_cell.angle_gamma   90.00
#
_symmetry.space_group_name_H-M   'P 1'
#
loop_
_entity.id
_entity.type
_entity.pdbx_description
1 polymer ?
#
loop_
_entity_poly.entity_id
_entity_poly.type
_entity_poly.pdbx_seq_one_letter_code
_entity_poly.pdbx_strand_id
1 'polypeptide(L)'
;MIGSNLSRSERRADARAVGTEGKRWIRSWINVFRCETEARVPADEARLGELIGEGEYSCVGKSHSYNGVQVVPGVTAMMMREGGLKTLTYDAATETVRVGASVSVRDLKLFLRDEHGRGLHNSGNYMEQSVIGALATGTHGFGPRAVMADSIVELTFLNGTGQRVTLKRGDPD
;
A
#
# COMPACT_ATOMS: atom_id res chain seq x y z
N MET A 1 30.24 -1.14 -5.36
CA MET A 1 30.31 0.28 -5.78
C MET A 1 29.27 1.06 -5.01
N ILE A 2 29.71 2.01 -4.20
CA ILE A 2 28.89 2.81 -3.27
C ILE A 2 28.12 3.82 -4.12
N GLY A 3 26.80 3.74 -4.09
CA GLY A 3 25.92 4.59 -4.89
C GLY A 3 26.03 6.07 -4.50
N SER A 4 26.15 6.93 -5.51
CA SER A 4 26.13 8.38 -5.40
C SER A 4 24.86 8.87 -4.66
N ASN A 5 25.06 9.67 -3.63
CA ASN A 5 23.99 10.40 -2.97
C ASN A 5 23.27 11.29 -3.98
N LEU A 6 21.97 11.08 -4.15
CA LEU A 6 21.14 11.99 -4.93
C LEU A 6 21.25 13.41 -4.40
N SER A 7 21.37 14.39 -5.30
CA SER A 7 21.37 15.81 -4.95
C SER A 7 20.03 16.23 -4.29
N ARG A 8 20.03 17.37 -3.63
CA ARG A 8 18.81 17.92 -3.00
C ARG A 8 17.72 18.25 -4.02
N SER A 9 18.11 18.51 -5.30
CA SER A 9 17.21 18.75 -6.44
C SER A 9 16.55 17.46 -6.91
N GLU A 10 17.30 16.35 -6.99
CA GLU A 10 16.75 15.04 -7.35
C GLU A 10 15.77 14.52 -6.30
N ARG A 11 16.04 14.76 -5.00
CA ARG A 11 15.09 14.47 -3.91
C ARG A 11 13.81 15.33 -3.97
N ARG A 12 13.88 16.57 -4.49
CA ARG A 12 12.71 17.44 -4.67
C ARG A 12 11.90 17.13 -5.92
N ALA A 13 12.53 16.68 -7.01
CA ALA A 13 11.84 16.24 -8.22
C ALA A 13 10.95 15.01 -7.93
N ASP A 14 11.45 14.09 -7.12
CA ASP A 14 10.76 12.87 -6.72
C ASP A 14 9.51 13.12 -5.83
N ALA A 15 9.50 14.22 -5.07
CA ALA A 15 8.38 14.59 -4.21
C ALA A 15 7.20 15.26 -4.96
N ARG A 16 7.38 15.65 -6.23
CA ARG A 16 6.39 16.41 -7.01
C ARG A 16 5.56 15.57 -7.98
N ALA A 17 5.93 14.31 -8.24
CA ALA A 17 5.23 13.45 -9.19
C ALA A 17 4.13 12.60 -8.53
N VAL A 18 3.31 13.20 -7.66
CA VAL A 18 2.13 12.52 -7.09
C VAL A 18 1.08 12.39 -8.19
N GLY A 19 0.72 11.16 -8.52
CA GLY A 19 -0.41 10.84 -9.40
C GLY A 19 -0.12 10.81 -10.90
N THR A 20 1.14 10.93 -11.38
CA THR A 20 1.47 10.82 -12.81
C THR A 20 1.98 9.44 -13.18
N GLU A 21 1.48 8.89 -14.28
CA GLU A 21 2.04 7.70 -14.93
C GLU A 21 3.34 8.04 -15.70
N GLY A 22 4.17 7.03 -15.98
CA GLY A 22 5.41 7.18 -16.73
C GLY A 22 6.63 6.65 -15.98
N LYS A 23 7.82 6.94 -16.49
CA LYS A 23 9.08 6.47 -15.88
C LYS A 23 9.33 7.06 -14.51
N ARG A 24 9.63 6.18 -13.56
CA ARG A 24 9.91 6.54 -12.16
C ARG A 24 11.02 5.71 -11.57
N TRP A 25 11.72 6.29 -10.59
CA TRP A 25 12.60 5.56 -9.70
C TRP A 25 11.80 4.89 -8.57
N ILE A 26 11.79 3.56 -8.56
CA ILE A 26 11.30 2.76 -7.46
C ILE A 26 12.47 2.40 -6.55
N ARG A 27 12.32 2.57 -5.25
CA ARG A 27 13.41 2.35 -4.29
C ARG A 27 12.91 1.78 -2.95
N SER A 28 13.80 1.11 -2.23
CA SER A 28 13.58 0.74 -0.83
C SER A 28 13.74 1.95 0.08
N TRP A 29 13.25 1.86 1.32
CA TRP A 29 13.30 2.95 2.30
C TRP A 29 14.72 3.51 2.50
N ILE A 30 15.69 2.64 2.65
CA ILE A 30 17.10 3.02 2.84
C ILE A 30 17.85 3.29 1.52
N ASN A 31 17.15 3.27 0.39
CA ASN A 31 17.69 3.55 -0.96
C ASN A 31 18.87 2.64 -1.40
N VAL A 32 18.97 1.43 -0.82
CA VAL A 32 19.96 0.42 -1.23
C VAL A 32 19.52 -0.28 -2.52
N PHE A 33 18.24 -0.62 -2.58
CA PHE A 33 17.63 -1.22 -3.77
C PHE A 33 16.89 -0.13 -4.55
N ARG A 34 17.17 0.00 -5.84
CA ARG A 34 16.48 0.96 -6.72
C ARG A 34 16.53 0.53 -8.17
N CYS A 35 15.48 0.83 -8.92
CA CYS A 35 15.44 0.74 -10.38
C CYS A 35 14.58 1.85 -10.97
N GLU A 36 14.84 2.22 -12.20
CA GLU A 36 13.93 3.03 -13.00
C GLU A 36 13.01 2.12 -13.81
N THR A 37 11.72 2.34 -13.75
CA THR A 37 10.73 1.56 -14.50
C THR A 37 9.51 2.41 -14.85
N GLU A 38 8.67 1.90 -15.75
CA GLU A 38 7.35 2.49 -15.99
C GLU A 38 6.48 2.35 -14.74
N ALA A 39 5.66 3.35 -14.49
CA ALA A 39 4.73 3.35 -13.38
C ALA A 39 3.29 3.61 -13.86
N ARG A 40 2.33 2.90 -13.28
CA ARG A 40 0.91 3.07 -13.48
C ARG A 40 0.22 3.37 -12.16
N VAL A 41 -0.85 4.15 -12.24
CA VAL A 41 -1.63 4.57 -11.06
C VAL A 41 -3.07 4.12 -11.25
N PRO A 42 -3.57 3.11 -10.52
CA PRO A 42 -4.95 2.66 -10.64
C PRO A 42 -5.91 3.70 -10.04
N ALA A 43 -6.71 4.34 -10.89
CA ALA A 43 -7.69 5.35 -10.47
C ALA A 43 -8.81 4.73 -9.63
N ASP A 44 -9.21 3.51 -9.98
CA ASP A 44 -10.28 2.74 -9.35
C ASP A 44 -10.07 1.24 -9.54
N GLU A 45 -11.03 0.42 -9.08
CA GLU A 45 -10.96 -1.05 -9.19
C GLU A 45 -11.05 -1.53 -10.64
N ALA A 46 -11.82 -0.84 -11.50
CA ALA A 46 -11.95 -1.19 -12.91
C ALA A 46 -10.60 -1.01 -13.62
N ARG A 47 -9.97 0.16 -13.43
CA ARG A 47 -8.64 0.42 -13.99
C ARG A 47 -7.58 -0.53 -13.43
N LEU A 48 -7.66 -0.91 -12.16
CA LEU A 48 -6.78 -1.92 -11.58
C LEU A 48 -6.93 -3.27 -12.30
N GLY A 49 -8.17 -3.70 -12.58
CA GLY A 49 -8.45 -4.94 -13.31
C GLY A 49 -7.90 -4.92 -14.73
N GLU A 50 -8.07 -3.81 -15.47
CA GLU A 50 -7.50 -3.63 -16.80
C GLU A 50 -5.96 -3.76 -16.76
N LEU A 51 -5.31 -3.04 -15.84
CA LEU A 51 -3.86 -3.07 -15.69
C LEU A 51 -3.34 -4.49 -15.42
N ILE A 52 -4.01 -5.25 -14.55
CA ILE A 52 -3.65 -6.67 -14.31
C ILE A 52 -3.70 -7.49 -15.61
N GLY A 53 -4.66 -7.21 -16.48
CA GLY A 53 -4.76 -7.87 -17.78
C GLY A 53 -3.70 -7.44 -18.81
N GLU A 54 -3.05 -6.29 -18.62
CA GLU A 54 -2.03 -5.75 -19.55
C GLU A 54 -0.65 -6.39 -19.36
N GLY A 55 -0.35 -7.00 -18.21
CA GLY A 55 0.96 -7.62 -17.98
C GLY A 55 1.34 -7.84 -16.52
N GLU A 56 2.64 -7.98 -16.27
CA GLU A 56 3.19 -8.18 -14.93
C GLU A 56 3.46 -6.85 -14.23
N TYR A 57 3.12 -6.79 -12.95
CA TYR A 57 3.28 -5.59 -12.13
C TYR A 57 3.92 -5.88 -10.78
N SER A 58 4.77 -4.95 -10.35
CA SER A 58 5.24 -4.86 -8.97
C SER A 58 4.38 -3.86 -8.21
N CYS A 59 3.68 -4.30 -7.16
CA CYS A 59 2.85 -3.40 -6.35
C CYS A 59 3.72 -2.53 -5.43
N VAL A 60 3.56 -1.20 -5.52
CA VAL A 60 4.30 -0.24 -4.73
C VAL A 60 3.37 0.59 -3.86
N GLY A 61 3.56 0.51 -2.56
CA GLY A 61 2.92 1.39 -1.58
C GLY A 61 3.71 2.70 -1.40
N LYS A 62 4.12 3.01 -0.17
CA LYS A 62 4.93 4.20 0.15
C LYS A 62 6.45 3.95 0.10
N SER A 63 6.88 2.82 -0.45
CA SER A 63 8.30 2.41 -0.51
C SER A 63 8.97 2.37 0.87
N HIS A 64 8.24 1.94 1.90
CA HIS A 64 8.74 1.90 3.27
C HIS A 64 9.46 0.58 3.63
N SER A 65 9.49 -0.39 2.73
CA SER A 65 10.25 -1.64 2.93
C SER A 65 11.76 -1.39 2.90
N TYR A 66 12.47 -1.95 3.84
CA TYR A 66 13.93 -1.89 3.91
C TYR A 66 14.59 -2.76 2.84
N ASN A 67 13.98 -3.90 2.51
CA ASN A 67 14.41 -4.79 1.44
C ASN A 67 13.93 -4.30 0.07
N GLY A 68 14.29 -5.04 -0.99
CA GLY A 68 13.96 -4.70 -2.37
C GLY A 68 12.65 -5.29 -2.90
N VAL A 69 11.72 -5.74 -2.05
CA VAL A 69 10.53 -6.48 -2.48
C VAL A 69 9.71 -5.76 -3.56
N GLN A 70 9.65 -4.42 -3.51
CA GLN A 70 8.93 -3.60 -4.50
C GLN A 70 9.82 -3.15 -5.67
N VAL A 71 11.12 -3.43 -5.63
CA VAL A 71 12.10 -2.98 -6.64
C VAL A 71 12.40 -4.14 -7.59
N VAL A 72 11.62 -4.24 -8.67
CA VAL A 72 11.72 -5.33 -9.65
C VAL A 72 12.13 -4.74 -11.00
N PRO A 73 13.40 -4.84 -11.40
CA PRO A 73 13.88 -4.31 -12.68
C PRO A 73 13.14 -4.94 -13.86
N GLY A 74 12.73 -4.11 -14.82
CA GLY A 74 12.04 -4.54 -16.03
C GLY A 74 10.53 -4.81 -15.87
N VAL A 75 10.01 -4.76 -14.64
CA VAL A 75 8.58 -4.93 -14.36
C VAL A 75 7.95 -3.56 -14.07
N THR A 76 6.78 -3.29 -14.65
CA THR A 76 6.05 -2.04 -14.43
C THR A 76 5.60 -1.93 -12.96
N ALA A 77 5.79 -0.76 -12.37
CA ALA A 77 5.37 -0.48 -11.00
C ALA A 77 3.90 -0.04 -10.95
N MET A 78 3.08 -0.69 -10.14
CA MET A 78 1.72 -0.27 -9.83
C MET A 78 1.71 0.52 -8.53
N MET A 79 1.49 1.83 -8.63
CA MET A 79 1.60 2.80 -7.53
C MET A 79 0.31 2.85 -6.70
N MET A 80 0.08 1.83 -5.90
CA MET A 80 -1.16 1.62 -5.14
C MET A 80 -1.48 2.77 -4.16
N ARG A 81 -0.46 3.34 -3.51
CA ARG A 81 -0.64 4.44 -2.55
C ARG A 81 -1.14 5.74 -3.19
N GLU A 82 -0.86 5.94 -4.46
CA GLU A 82 -1.24 7.14 -5.21
C GLU A 82 -2.59 6.99 -5.90
N GLY A 83 -3.12 5.77 -5.98
CA GLY A 83 -4.38 5.44 -6.65
C GLY A 83 -5.62 5.97 -5.96
N GLY A 84 -6.77 5.79 -6.62
CA GLY A 84 -8.08 6.23 -6.16
C GLY A 84 -8.80 5.27 -5.21
N LEU A 85 -8.22 4.14 -4.84
CA LEU A 85 -8.83 3.16 -3.94
C LEU A 85 -8.78 3.63 -2.47
N LYS A 86 -9.53 4.71 -2.15
CA LYS A 86 -9.48 5.43 -0.87
C LYS A 86 -10.70 5.23 0.01
N THR A 87 -11.45 4.15 -0.17
CA THR A 87 -12.62 3.85 0.66
C THR A 87 -12.27 3.81 2.14
N LEU A 88 -13.04 4.53 2.95
CA LEU A 88 -13.06 4.43 4.41
C LEU A 88 -14.52 4.43 4.85
N THR A 89 -15.00 3.33 5.45
CA THR A 89 -16.36 3.20 5.95
C THR A 89 -16.34 2.39 7.22
N TYR A 90 -16.95 2.92 8.29
CA TYR A 90 -17.05 2.25 9.58
C TYR A 90 -18.43 1.65 9.76
N ASP A 91 -18.49 0.41 10.19
CA ASP A 91 -19.72 -0.29 10.63
C ASP A 91 -19.71 -0.38 12.15
N ALA A 92 -20.60 0.39 12.77
CA ALA A 92 -20.72 0.44 14.22
C ALA A 92 -21.34 -0.84 14.82
N ALA A 93 -22.12 -1.61 14.06
CA ALA A 93 -22.75 -2.84 14.54
C ALA A 93 -21.75 -3.97 14.73
N THR A 94 -20.76 -4.04 13.83
CA THR A 94 -19.70 -5.05 13.85
C THR A 94 -18.37 -4.53 14.39
N GLU A 95 -18.27 -3.22 14.66
CA GLU A 95 -17.04 -2.52 15.01
C GLU A 95 -15.91 -2.76 13.99
N THR A 96 -16.25 -2.85 12.70
CA THR A 96 -15.29 -3.05 11.61
C THR A 96 -15.15 -1.82 10.75
N VAL A 97 -14.01 -1.68 10.08
CA VAL A 97 -13.75 -0.62 9.10
C VAL A 97 -13.35 -1.23 7.76
N ARG A 98 -14.02 -0.82 6.68
CA ARG A 98 -13.62 -1.12 5.30
C ARG A 98 -12.61 -0.08 4.84
N VAL A 99 -11.47 -0.57 4.35
CA VAL A 99 -10.32 0.27 4.00
C VAL A 99 -9.86 -0.06 2.59
N GLY A 100 -9.78 0.94 1.72
CA GLY A 100 -9.25 0.80 0.37
C GLY A 100 -7.72 0.74 0.34
N ALA A 101 -7.16 0.12 -0.70
CA ALA A 101 -5.73 -0.14 -0.82
C ALA A 101 -4.84 1.11 -0.88
N SER A 102 -5.39 2.26 -1.27
CA SER A 102 -4.67 3.55 -1.34
C SER A 102 -4.69 4.35 -0.04
N VAL A 103 -5.38 3.89 1.00
CA VAL A 103 -5.49 4.57 2.29
C VAL A 103 -4.20 4.41 3.10
N SER A 104 -3.74 5.48 3.76
CA SER A 104 -2.61 5.41 4.68
C SER A 104 -3.06 4.98 6.09
N VAL A 105 -2.11 4.45 6.85
CA VAL A 105 -2.32 4.17 8.27
C VAL A 105 -2.70 5.45 9.04
N ARG A 106 -2.14 6.61 8.64
CA ARG A 106 -2.50 7.91 9.20
C ARG A 106 -3.98 8.23 8.97
N ASP A 107 -4.43 8.17 7.70
CA ASP A 107 -5.81 8.51 7.34
C ASP A 107 -6.80 7.60 8.08
N LEU A 108 -6.51 6.29 8.14
CA LEU A 108 -7.31 5.33 8.90
C LEU A 108 -7.37 5.67 10.39
N LYS A 109 -6.23 5.98 11.01
CA LYS A 109 -6.19 6.31 12.45
C LYS A 109 -6.92 7.61 12.76
N LEU A 110 -6.78 8.63 11.93
CA LEU A 110 -7.50 9.90 12.07
C LEU A 110 -9.00 9.69 11.92
N PHE A 111 -9.44 8.99 10.87
CA PHE A 111 -10.85 8.66 10.65
C PHE A 111 -11.47 7.92 11.85
N LEU A 112 -10.81 6.87 12.34
CA LEU A 112 -11.32 6.11 13.48
C LEU A 112 -11.38 6.96 14.76
N ARG A 113 -10.35 7.77 15.03
CA ARG A 113 -10.27 8.60 16.23
C ARG A 113 -11.28 9.73 16.20
N ASP A 114 -11.28 10.51 15.10
CA ASP A 114 -11.96 11.81 15.05
C ASP A 114 -13.47 11.66 14.78
N GLU A 115 -13.86 10.65 14.00
CA GLU A 115 -15.25 10.45 13.62
C GLU A 115 -15.97 9.39 14.46
N HIS A 116 -15.21 8.43 15.04
CA HIS A 116 -15.83 7.27 15.71
C HIS A 116 -15.34 7.02 17.15
N GLY A 117 -14.35 7.76 17.64
CA GLY A 117 -13.78 7.55 18.98
C GLY A 117 -13.13 6.16 19.14
N ARG A 118 -12.60 5.60 18.06
CA ARG A 118 -12.02 4.25 18.00
C ARG A 118 -10.54 4.29 17.65
N GLY A 119 -9.86 3.16 17.83
CA GLY A 119 -8.46 2.97 17.46
C GLY A 119 -8.18 1.55 16.99
N LEU A 120 -7.01 1.37 16.38
CA LEU A 120 -6.52 0.04 16.00
C LEU A 120 -5.96 -0.69 17.21
N HIS A 121 -6.14 -2.00 17.28
CA HIS A 121 -5.55 -2.85 18.33
C HIS A 121 -4.02 -2.83 18.32
N ASN A 122 -3.43 -2.69 17.13
CA ASN A 122 -1.99 -2.57 16.95
C ASN A 122 -1.69 -1.77 15.67
N SER A 123 -0.57 -1.06 15.64
CA SER A 123 -0.08 -0.38 14.44
C SER A 123 1.40 0.00 14.62
N GLY A 124 2.14 0.08 13.53
CA GLY A 124 3.49 0.63 13.55
C GLY A 124 3.51 2.14 13.88
N ASN A 125 4.70 2.64 14.27
CA ASN A 125 4.90 4.05 14.59
C ASN A 125 4.92 4.95 13.34
N TYR A 126 5.33 4.42 12.19
CA TYR A 126 5.35 5.16 10.93
C TYR A 126 3.98 5.08 10.25
N MET A 127 3.30 6.23 10.18
CA MET A 127 1.90 6.29 9.75
C MET A 127 1.69 6.54 8.24
N GLU A 128 2.75 6.84 7.48
CA GLU A 128 2.62 7.13 6.04
C GLU A 128 2.55 5.88 5.15
N GLN A 129 2.77 4.69 5.72
CA GLN A 129 2.56 3.43 5.00
C GLN A 129 1.10 3.34 4.49
N SER A 130 0.90 2.69 3.33
CA SER A 130 -0.45 2.24 2.97
C SER A 130 -0.89 1.14 3.94
N VAL A 131 -2.19 1.11 4.27
CA VAL A 131 -2.73 0.07 5.16
C VAL A 131 -2.43 -1.32 4.60
N ILE A 132 -2.72 -1.56 3.31
CA ILE A 132 -2.47 -2.86 2.68
C ILE A 132 -0.97 -3.23 2.68
N GLY A 133 -0.08 -2.27 2.46
CA GLY A 133 1.38 -2.50 2.54
C GLY A 133 1.83 -2.87 3.95
N ALA A 134 1.29 -2.21 4.97
CA ALA A 134 1.57 -2.52 6.37
C ALA A 134 1.08 -3.92 6.76
N LEU A 135 -0.13 -4.31 6.30
CA LEU A 135 -0.69 -5.65 6.50
C LEU A 135 0.16 -6.74 5.83
N ALA A 136 0.55 -6.52 4.57
CA ALA A 136 1.29 -7.49 3.75
C ALA A 136 2.74 -7.73 4.22
N THR A 137 3.32 -6.80 4.99
CA THR A 137 4.72 -6.89 5.46
C THR A 137 4.85 -7.09 6.96
N GLY A 138 3.79 -7.54 7.63
CA GLY A 138 3.82 -7.90 9.05
C GLY A 138 4.08 -6.70 9.97
N THR A 139 3.66 -5.50 9.59
CA THR A 139 3.83 -4.31 10.43
C THR A 139 3.17 -4.51 11.79
N HIS A 140 3.88 -4.19 12.84
CA HIS A 140 3.46 -4.30 14.22
C HIS A 140 3.85 -3.07 15.05
N GLY A 141 3.35 -2.99 16.24
CA GLY A 141 3.72 -2.03 17.28
C GLY A 141 3.86 -2.76 18.61
N PHE A 142 3.51 -2.08 19.69
CA PHE A 142 3.56 -2.61 21.06
C PHE A 142 2.17 -2.95 21.60
N GLY A 143 1.17 -3.10 20.73
CA GLY A 143 -0.19 -3.47 21.13
C GLY A 143 -0.32 -4.96 21.53
N PRO A 144 -1.50 -5.36 22.02
CA PRO A 144 -1.74 -6.73 22.53
C PRO A 144 -1.77 -7.80 21.42
N ARG A 145 -1.94 -7.40 20.17
CA ARG A 145 -1.89 -8.32 19.01
C ARG A 145 -0.52 -8.29 18.37
N ALA A 146 -0.07 -9.42 17.83
CA ALA A 146 1.27 -9.56 17.29
C ALA A 146 1.53 -8.63 16.09
N VAL A 147 0.60 -8.60 15.12
CA VAL A 147 0.72 -7.80 13.89
C VAL A 147 -0.60 -7.13 13.53
N MET A 148 -0.56 -6.10 12.66
CA MET A 148 -1.78 -5.46 12.17
C MET A 148 -2.69 -6.43 11.42
N ALA A 149 -2.13 -7.41 10.72
CA ALA A 149 -2.87 -8.42 9.96
C ALA A 149 -3.80 -9.27 10.83
N ASP A 150 -3.54 -9.40 12.14
CA ASP A 150 -4.43 -10.11 13.08
C ASP A 150 -5.81 -9.44 13.20
N SER A 151 -5.95 -8.20 12.75
CA SER A 151 -7.23 -7.47 12.76
C SER A 151 -8.07 -7.68 11.50
N ILE A 152 -7.56 -8.38 10.48
CA ILE A 152 -8.31 -8.63 9.23
C ILE A 152 -9.44 -9.62 9.52
N VAL A 153 -10.67 -9.24 9.18
CA VAL A 153 -11.86 -10.12 9.24
C VAL A 153 -12.32 -10.52 7.83
N GLU A 154 -12.07 -9.67 6.84
CA GLU A 154 -12.36 -9.91 5.43
C GLU A 154 -11.29 -9.24 4.57
N LEU A 155 -10.88 -9.89 3.49
CA LEU A 155 -9.96 -9.37 2.49
C LEU A 155 -10.57 -9.54 1.10
N THR A 156 -10.72 -8.44 0.36
CA THR A 156 -11.12 -8.44 -1.05
C THR A 156 -9.93 -7.98 -1.91
N PHE A 157 -9.63 -8.73 -2.96
CA PHE A 157 -8.55 -8.42 -3.89
C PHE A 157 -8.87 -8.89 -5.31
N LEU A 158 -8.15 -8.38 -6.30
CA LEU A 158 -8.13 -8.92 -7.65
C LEU A 158 -6.98 -9.92 -7.76
N ASN A 159 -7.28 -11.13 -8.23
CA ASN A 159 -6.25 -12.13 -8.48
C ASN A 159 -5.47 -11.83 -9.78
N GLY A 160 -4.48 -12.68 -10.11
CA GLY A 160 -3.66 -12.50 -11.32
C GLY A 160 -4.39 -12.56 -12.65
N THR A 161 -5.67 -12.96 -12.67
CA THR A 161 -6.55 -12.92 -13.86
C THR A 161 -7.53 -11.74 -13.84
N GLY A 162 -7.39 -10.82 -12.89
CA GLY A 162 -8.29 -9.68 -12.71
C GLY A 162 -9.64 -10.02 -12.06
N GLN A 163 -9.86 -11.26 -11.65
CA GLN A 163 -11.08 -11.65 -10.97
C GLN A 163 -11.09 -11.18 -9.52
N ARG A 164 -12.24 -10.66 -9.08
CA ARG A 164 -12.46 -10.25 -7.69
C ARG A 164 -12.67 -11.48 -6.81
N VAL A 165 -11.84 -11.59 -5.77
CA VAL A 165 -11.88 -12.64 -4.76
C VAL A 165 -12.12 -11.99 -3.39
N THR A 166 -12.98 -12.58 -2.59
CA THR A 166 -13.20 -12.17 -1.20
C THR A 166 -12.99 -13.38 -0.29
N LEU A 167 -12.14 -13.23 0.68
CA LEU A 167 -11.86 -14.21 1.73
C LEU A 167 -12.32 -13.65 3.07
N LYS A 168 -12.94 -14.47 3.89
CA LYS A 168 -13.35 -14.14 5.26
C LYS A 168 -12.59 -14.97 6.28
N ARG A 169 -12.39 -14.41 7.45
CA ARG A 169 -11.80 -15.17 8.54
C ARG A 169 -12.70 -16.35 8.89
N GLY A 170 -12.14 -17.57 8.82
CA GLY A 170 -12.86 -18.82 9.07
C GLY A 170 -13.41 -19.50 7.83
N ASP A 171 -13.21 -18.92 6.63
CA ASP A 171 -13.46 -19.68 5.40
C ASP A 171 -12.54 -20.90 5.36
N PRO A 172 -13.03 -22.06 4.84
CA PRO A 172 -12.18 -23.23 4.63
C PRO A 172 -11.10 -22.93 3.59
N ASP A 173 -9.94 -23.58 3.73
CA ASP A 173 -8.81 -23.52 2.80
C ASP A 173 -9.14 -24.14 1.44
#